data_f68e2d3b4a20753e6cb6d73fdb46154c
#
_entry.id   f68e2d3b4a20753e6cb6d73fdb46154c
#
_cell.length_a   1.000
_cell.length_b   1.000
_cell.length_c   1.000
_cell.angle_alpha   90.00
_cell.angle_beta   90.00
_cell.angle_gamma   90.00
#
_symmetry.space_group_name_H-M   'P 1'
#
loop_
_entity.id
_entity.type
_entity.pdbx_description
1 polymer ?
#
loop_
_entity_poly.entity_id
_entity_poly.type
_entity_poly.pdbx_seq_one_letter_code
_entity_poly.pdbx_strand_id
1 'polypeptide(L)'
;MGTIVVITGPTGVGKTELCLTIAEHYGVDIINADSRQIYAEIPIGTAAPTAMQMQRVYHHFVGTHQVGDYYSASMYEQEALALIDKLAKDTPQGKPIAIMSGGSMMYIDAACNGIDDIPTIREDIRLRMKQRLEDEGLDSLVSELRTLDPYHWATVDRSNPRRVLHALEVCHQTGSTYTSFRTGKKKQRPFGIVKIGLTRDTVAKIRRGQVIMDHTALYDRINARVLQMVEQGLVDEARSVLPYRSEKALDTIGYKELFRYFDGKTTLDEAIRQIQSNSREYARKQLTWFKKDKDMTWFHPDQTDKIIEHIESNLYTNDLTRQ
;
A
#
# COMPACT_ATOMS: atom_id res chain seq x y z
N MET A 1 7.33 24.54 -9.01
CA MET A 1 7.27 23.29 -8.21
C MET A 1 6.21 22.39 -8.82
N GLY A 2 6.44 21.07 -8.86
CA GLY A 2 5.53 20.13 -9.50
C GLY A 2 4.27 19.84 -8.66
N THR A 3 3.36 19.11 -9.26
CA THR A 3 2.18 18.54 -8.60
C THR A 3 2.22 17.03 -8.76
N ILE A 4 1.98 16.30 -7.67
CA ILE A 4 1.76 14.86 -7.72
C ILE A 4 0.26 14.58 -7.73
N VAL A 5 -0.16 13.76 -8.69
CA VAL A 5 -1.53 13.23 -8.76
C VAL A 5 -1.52 11.82 -8.18
N VAL A 6 -2.17 11.65 -7.06
CA VAL A 6 -2.27 10.37 -6.35
C VAL A 6 -3.58 9.70 -6.70
N ILE A 7 -3.54 8.59 -7.45
CA ILE A 7 -4.70 7.81 -7.84
C ILE A 7 -4.73 6.52 -7.03
N THR A 8 -5.68 6.43 -6.11
CA THR A 8 -5.78 5.31 -5.18
C THR A 8 -7.18 4.70 -5.17
N GLY A 9 -7.34 3.61 -4.46
CA GLY A 9 -8.60 2.89 -4.32
C GLY A 9 -8.38 1.41 -4.01
N PRO A 10 -9.44 0.66 -3.75
CA PRO A 10 -9.33 -0.74 -3.39
C PRO A 10 -8.76 -1.60 -4.52
N THR A 11 -8.22 -2.76 -4.15
CA THR A 11 -7.87 -3.78 -5.15
C THR A 11 -9.11 -4.16 -5.98
N GLY A 12 -8.94 -4.43 -7.26
CA GLY A 12 -10.04 -4.75 -8.19
C GLY A 12 -10.86 -3.57 -8.72
N VAL A 13 -10.64 -2.33 -8.24
CA VAL A 13 -11.44 -1.16 -8.65
C VAL A 13 -11.23 -0.75 -10.13
N GLY A 14 -10.05 -1.01 -10.70
CA GLY A 14 -9.71 -0.63 -12.08
C GLY A 14 -8.65 0.46 -12.21
N LYS A 15 -7.80 0.63 -11.18
CA LYS A 15 -6.73 1.65 -11.17
C LYS A 15 -5.80 1.59 -12.38
N THR A 16 -5.32 0.40 -12.73
CA THR A 16 -4.23 0.22 -13.69
C THR A 16 -4.55 0.85 -15.05
N GLU A 17 -5.67 0.50 -15.67
CA GLU A 17 -6.03 1.04 -16.99
C GLU A 17 -6.29 2.55 -16.96
N LEU A 18 -6.97 3.03 -15.92
CA LEU A 18 -7.19 4.47 -15.75
C LEU A 18 -5.85 5.22 -15.61
N CYS A 19 -4.93 4.71 -14.81
CA CYS A 19 -3.63 5.35 -14.60
C CYS A 19 -2.78 5.35 -15.87
N LEU A 20 -2.84 4.28 -16.68
CA LEU A 20 -2.21 4.25 -17.99
C LEU A 20 -2.75 5.34 -18.90
N THR A 21 -4.08 5.44 -19.04
CA THR A 21 -4.73 6.46 -19.86
C THR A 21 -4.36 7.88 -19.43
N ILE A 22 -4.35 8.15 -18.11
CA ILE A 22 -3.98 9.47 -17.59
C ILE A 22 -2.49 9.74 -17.81
N ALA A 23 -1.63 8.74 -17.59
CA ALA A 23 -0.19 8.88 -17.77
C ALA A 23 0.17 9.13 -19.25
N GLU A 24 -0.49 8.43 -20.18
CA GLU A 24 -0.37 8.68 -21.63
C GLU A 24 -0.84 10.09 -22.02
N HIS A 25 -1.95 10.56 -21.43
CA HIS A 25 -2.46 11.92 -21.68
C HIS A 25 -1.46 13.01 -21.29
N TYR A 26 -0.73 12.82 -20.17
CA TYR A 26 0.26 13.80 -19.72
C TYR A 26 1.68 13.51 -20.20
N GLY A 27 1.94 12.36 -20.82
CA GLY A 27 3.26 11.94 -21.29
C GLY A 27 4.24 11.70 -20.13
N VAL A 28 3.78 11.08 -19.02
CA VAL A 28 4.56 10.90 -17.79
C VAL A 28 4.56 9.44 -17.34
N ASP A 29 5.59 9.07 -16.57
CA ASP A 29 5.69 7.76 -15.93
C ASP A 29 4.76 7.62 -14.73
N ILE A 30 4.54 6.37 -14.30
CA ILE A 30 3.79 6.04 -13.10
C ILE A 30 4.74 5.66 -11.95
N ILE A 31 4.56 6.29 -10.79
CA ILE A 31 5.20 5.93 -9.54
C ILE A 31 4.29 4.93 -8.83
N ASN A 32 4.68 3.66 -8.81
CA ASN A 32 3.88 2.63 -8.15
C ASN A 32 3.99 2.73 -6.63
N ALA A 33 2.84 2.75 -5.95
CA ALA A 33 2.71 2.77 -4.49
C ALA A 33 2.04 1.49 -3.98
N ASP A 34 2.50 0.33 -4.46
CA ASP A 34 2.10 -0.97 -3.94
C ASP A 34 3.29 -1.71 -3.33
N SER A 35 3.19 -2.01 -2.03
CA SER A 35 4.28 -2.61 -1.25
C SER A 35 4.53 -4.09 -1.54
N ARG A 36 3.79 -4.68 -2.46
CA ARG A 36 3.96 -6.07 -2.89
C ARG A 36 4.42 -6.18 -4.35
N GLN A 37 3.97 -5.28 -5.21
CA GLN A 37 4.39 -5.24 -6.61
C GLN A 37 5.85 -4.84 -6.81
N ILE A 38 6.51 -4.37 -5.75
CA ILE A 38 7.94 -4.07 -5.76
C ILE A 38 8.82 -5.33 -5.91
N TYR A 39 8.31 -6.53 -5.56
CA TYR A 39 9.05 -7.78 -5.59
C TYR A 39 8.92 -8.49 -6.93
N ALA A 40 10.07 -8.85 -7.52
CA ALA A 40 10.16 -9.39 -8.89
C ALA A 40 9.57 -10.81 -9.04
N GLU A 41 9.64 -11.63 -7.98
CA GLU A 41 9.26 -13.04 -8.03
C GLU A 41 7.76 -13.31 -7.86
N ILE A 42 6.97 -12.27 -7.56
CA ILE A 42 5.55 -12.43 -7.20
C ILE A 42 4.60 -11.52 -8.03
N PRO A 43 4.79 -11.40 -9.36
CA PRO A 43 3.99 -10.48 -10.17
C PRO A 43 2.53 -10.91 -10.31
N ILE A 44 2.22 -12.21 -10.38
CA ILE A 44 0.85 -12.71 -10.59
C ILE A 44 0.02 -12.47 -9.33
N GLY A 45 0.46 -12.95 -8.18
CA GLY A 45 -0.31 -12.84 -6.93
C GLY A 45 -0.46 -11.42 -6.42
N THR A 46 0.41 -10.51 -6.84
CA THR A 46 0.30 -9.08 -6.54
C THR A 46 -0.45 -8.29 -7.61
N ALA A 47 -0.80 -8.94 -8.73
CA ALA A 47 -1.34 -8.32 -9.94
C ALA A 47 -0.52 -7.10 -10.39
N ALA A 48 0.79 -7.28 -10.46
CA ALA A 48 1.69 -6.29 -11.02
C ALA A 48 1.31 -5.95 -12.46
N PRO A 49 1.63 -4.75 -12.95
CA PRO A 49 1.45 -4.39 -14.35
C PRO A 49 2.13 -5.40 -15.27
N THR A 50 1.44 -5.82 -16.32
CA THR A 50 1.99 -6.74 -17.33
C THR A 50 3.08 -6.08 -18.16
N ALA A 51 3.91 -6.88 -18.84
CA ALA A 51 4.93 -6.36 -19.75
C ALA A 51 4.33 -5.41 -20.83
N MET A 52 3.15 -5.74 -21.38
CA MET A 52 2.45 -4.87 -22.32
C MET A 52 2.04 -3.52 -21.70
N GLN A 53 1.56 -3.54 -20.45
CA GLN A 53 1.19 -2.32 -19.74
C GLN A 53 2.44 -1.47 -19.42
N MET A 54 3.55 -2.09 -19.05
CA MET A 54 4.81 -1.39 -18.79
C MET A 54 5.48 -0.86 -20.07
N GLN A 55 5.18 -1.45 -21.25
CA GLN A 55 5.61 -0.89 -22.53
C GLN A 55 4.81 0.36 -22.93
N ARG A 56 3.54 0.48 -22.53
CA ARG A 56 2.74 1.68 -22.76
C ARG A 56 3.22 2.85 -21.91
N VAL A 57 3.43 2.62 -20.62
CA VAL A 57 3.90 3.62 -19.66
C VAL A 57 4.85 2.94 -18.70
N TYR A 58 6.00 3.56 -18.45
CA TYR A 58 6.96 3.01 -17.49
C TYR A 58 6.43 3.12 -16.04
N HIS A 59 6.60 2.04 -15.27
CA HIS A 59 6.20 1.98 -13.88
C HIS A 59 7.45 1.85 -13.01
N HIS A 60 7.73 2.89 -12.23
CA HIS A 60 8.77 2.84 -11.19
C HIS A 60 8.30 1.98 -10.01
N PHE A 61 9.21 1.34 -9.30
CA PHE A 61 8.94 0.47 -8.14
C PHE A 61 8.08 -0.75 -8.44
N VAL A 62 8.20 -1.33 -9.63
CA VAL A 62 7.62 -2.62 -9.97
C VAL A 62 8.73 -3.61 -10.26
N GLY A 63 8.78 -4.72 -9.51
CA GLY A 63 9.79 -5.80 -9.69
C GLY A 63 11.23 -5.33 -9.47
N THR A 64 11.46 -4.33 -8.63
CA THR A 64 12.78 -3.73 -8.39
C THR A 64 13.53 -4.37 -7.22
N HIS A 65 12.89 -5.22 -6.45
CA HIS A 65 13.45 -5.92 -5.28
C HIS A 65 13.16 -7.41 -5.35
N GLN A 66 13.90 -8.19 -4.56
CA GLN A 66 13.67 -9.62 -4.35
C GLN A 66 12.88 -9.85 -3.06
N VAL A 67 12.18 -10.99 -2.95
CA VAL A 67 11.33 -11.29 -1.77
C VAL A 67 12.09 -11.32 -0.44
N GLY A 68 13.42 -11.56 -0.48
CA GLY A 68 14.30 -11.51 0.69
C GLY A 68 14.76 -10.11 1.08
N ASP A 69 14.53 -9.11 0.25
CA ASP A 69 15.02 -7.77 0.51
C ASP A 69 14.19 -7.08 1.59
N TYR A 70 14.90 -6.39 2.48
CA TYR A 70 14.24 -5.50 3.43
C TYR A 70 13.88 -4.18 2.75
N TYR A 71 12.59 -3.87 2.72
CA TYR A 71 12.10 -2.58 2.21
C TYR A 71 10.99 -2.03 3.10
N SER A 72 11.10 -0.78 3.49
CA SER A 72 10.20 -0.12 4.43
C SER A 72 9.49 1.08 3.82
N ALA A 73 8.43 1.56 4.47
CA ALA A 73 7.74 2.77 4.05
C ALA A 73 8.65 4.02 4.13
N SER A 74 9.65 4.03 5.01
CA SER A 74 10.65 5.11 5.10
C SER A 74 11.59 5.12 3.91
N MET A 75 12.06 3.95 3.47
CA MET A 75 12.87 3.83 2.25
C MET A 75 12.06 4.25 1.03
N TYR A 76 10.81 3.78 0.94
CA TYR A 76 9.90 4.22 -0.12
C TYR A 76 9.69 5.73 -0.12
N GLU A 77 9.47 6.37 1.05
CA GLU A 77 9.34 7.82 1.15
C GLU A 77 10.55 8.53 0.53
N GLN A 78 11.76 8.16 0.94
CA GLN A 78 12.99 8.79 0.47
C GLN A 78 13.19 8.65 -1.04
N GLU A 79 13.04 7.42 -1.56
CA GLU A 79 13.23 7.13 -2.97
C GLU A 79 12.13 7.74 -3.84
N ALA A 80 10.86 7.69 -3.38
CA ALA A 80 9.74 8.29 -4.10
C ALA A 80 9.87 9.82 -4.17
N LEU A 81 10.31 10.49 -3.10
CA LEU A 81 10.54 11.93 -3.10
C LEU A 81 11.65 12.34 -4.06
N ALA A 82 12.77 11.59 -4.07
CA ALA A 82 13.86 11.84 -5.02
C ALA A 82 13.42 11.65 -6.47
N LEU A 83 12.59 10.62 -6.73
CA LEU A 83 12.02 10.35 -8.05
C LEU A 83 11.03 11.43 -8.48
N ILE A 84 10.12 11.87 -7.60
CA ILE A 84 9.17 12.95 -7.86
C ILE A 84 9.90 14.24 -8.28
N ASP A 85 10.96 14.60 -7.56
CA ASP A 85 11.78 15.78 -7.88
C ASP A 85 12.45 15.65 -9.25
N LYS A 86 12.94 14.47 -9.60
CA LYS A 86 13.51 14.17 -10.91
C LYS A 86 12.47 14.30 -12.02
N LEU A 87 11.35 13.57 -11.91
CA LEU A 87 10.29 13.56 -12.92
C LEU A 87 9.66 14.93 -13.13
N ALA A 88 9.51 15.72 -12.05
CA ALA A 88 9.01 17.08 -12.15
C ALA A 88 9.93 18.03 -12.95
N LYS A 89 11.23 17.74 -13.02
CA LYS A 89 12.20 18.51 -13.84
C LYS A 89 12.20 18.08 -15.30
N ASP A 90 11.92 16.79 -15.56
CA ASP A 90 12.04 16.18 -16.87
C ASP A 90 10.71 16.23 -17.68
N THR A 91 9.61 16.72 -17.09
CA THR A 91 8.29 16.73 -17.75
C THR A 91 8.25 17.70 -18.93
N PRO A 92 7.87 17.25 -20.13
CA PRO A 92 7.66 18.12 -21.29
C PRO A 92 6.53 19.13 -21.02
N GLN A 93 6.60 20.32 -21.63
CA GLN A 93 5.51 21.33 -21.69
C GLN A 93 5.25 22.19 -20.44
N GLY A 94 6.20 22.35 -19.51
CA GLY A 94 6.11 23.39 -18.47
C GLY A 94 5.07 23.16 -17.37
N LYS A 95 4.42 21.99 -17.32
CA LYS A 95 3.53 21.57 -16.24
C LYS A 95 4.16 20.36 -15.52
N PRO A 96 4.98 20.56 -14.51
CA PRO A 96 5.60 19.45 -13.80
C PRO A 96 4.55 18.66 -13.02
N ILE A 97 4.17 17.51 -13.59
CA ILE A 97 3.21 16.57 -13.00
C ILE A 97 3.87 15.19 -12.84
N ALA A 98 3.61 14.53 -11.74
CA ALA A 98 3.94 13.12 -11.53
C ALA A 98 2.68 12.36 -11.13
N ILE A 99 2.54 11.10 -11.60
CA ILE A 99 1.41 10.25 -11.26
C ILE A 99 1.88 9.17 -10.30
N MET A 100 1.27 9.11 -9.13
CA MET A 100 1.46 8.02 -8.17
C MET A 100 0.20 7.16 -8.12
N SER A 101 0.35 5.84 -8.27
CA SER A 101 -0.77 4.92 -8.21
C SER A 101 -0.46 3.71 -7.34
N GLY A 102 -1.41 3.32 -6.51
CA GLY A 102 -1.26 2.11 -5.70
C GLY A 102 -2.37 1.87 -4.69
N GLY A 103 -2.22 0.78 -3.98
CA GLY A 103 -3.15 0.36 -2.93
C GLY A 103 -2.54 0.30 -1.53
N SER A 104 -1.24 0.58 -1.39
CA SER A 104 -0.55 0.52 -0.09
C SER A 104 -0.67 1.84 0.66
N MET A 105 -1.61 1.85 1.60
CA MET A 105 -1.96 3.01 2.41
C MET A 105 -0.74 3.69 3.05
N MET A 106 0.18 2.88 3.60
CA MET A 106 1.39 3.40 4.26
C MET A 106 2.37 4.05 3.28
N TYR A 107 2.50 3.54 2.04
CA TYR A 107 3.38 4.14 1.04
C TYR A 107 2.85 5.49 0.55
N ILE A 108 1.53 5.54 0.32
CA ILE A 108 0.86 6.79 -0.08
C ILE A 108 0.96 7.83 1.04
N ASP A 109 0.68 7.44 2.29
CA ASP A 109 0.83 8.34 3.44
C ASP A 109 2.28 8.81 3.61
N ALA A 110 3.25 7.90 3.49
CA ALA A 110 4.67 8.24 3.58
C ALA A 110 5.06 9.29 2.52
N ALA A 111 4.69 9.08 1.27
CA ALA A 111 5.01 10.02 0.20
C ALA A 111 4.28 11.36 0.34
N CYS A 112 2.99 11.35 0.71
CA CYS A 112 2.17 12.56 0.76
C CYS A 112 2.35 13.36 2.05
N ASN A 113 2.29 12.69 3.19
CA ASN A 113 2.23 13.31 4.51
C ASN A 113 3.54 13.19 5.30
N GLY A 114 4.44 12.30 4.87
CA GLY A 114 5.60 11.90 5.64
C GLY A 114 5.25 10.91 6.75
N ILE A 115 6.25 10.18 7.16
CA ILE A 115 6.16 9.34 8.36
C ILE A 115 7.12 9.86 9.42
N ASP A 116 6.89 9.47 10.65
CA ASP A 116 7.78 9.78 11.76
C ASP A 116 9.18 9.22 11.51
N ASP A 117 10.21 9.96 11.91
CA ASP A 117 11.61 9.57 11.72
C ASP A 117 12.05 8.52 12.75
N ILE A 118 11.44 7.33 12.65
CA ILE A 118 11.78 6.19 13.49
C ILE A 118 13.03 5.53 12.92
N PRO A 119 14.09 5.33 13.73
CA PRO A 119 15.33 4.72 13.26
C PRO A 119 15.11 3.35 12.64
N THR A 120 15.80 3.05 11.54
CA THR A 120 15.82 1.69 10.97
C THR A 120 16.40 0.72 11.99
N ILE A 121 15.66 -0.32 12.31
CA ILE A 121 16.08 -1.32 13.31
C ILE A 121 17.14 -2.23 12.70
N ARG A 122 18.24 -2.41 13.40
CA ARG A 122 19.30 -3.34 13.03
C ARG A 122 18.78 -4.79 13.07
N GLU A 123 19.35 -5.59 12.19
CA GLU A 123 18.91 -6.99 12.04
C GLU A 123 19.16 -7.82 13.33
N ASP A 124 20.28 -7.59 14.00
CA ASP A 124 20.59 -8.28 15.27
C ASP A 124 19.54 -8.02 16.37
N ILE A 125 19.01 -6.80 16.43
CA ILE A 125 17.94 -6.43 17.36
C ILE A 125 16.63 -7.15 16.99
N ARG A 126 16.28 -7.15 15.71
CA ARG A 126 15.06 -7.85 15.23
C ARG A 126 15.10 -9.34 15.51
N LEU A 127 16.21 -9.99 15.18
CA LEU A 127 16.39 -11.42 15.42
C LEU A 127 16.29 -11.74 16.91
N ARG A 128 16.96 -10.96 17.75
CA ARG A 128 16.89 -11.10 19.21
C ARG A 128 15.45 -10.96 19.73
N MET A 129 14.71 -9.93 19.27
CA MET A 129 13.35 -9.69 19.74
C MET A 129 12.37 -10.76 19.23
N LYS A 130 12.59 -11.29 18.03
CA LYS A 130 11.82 -12.42 17.50
C LYS A 130 12.07 -13.68 18.33
N GLN A 131 13.33 -13.98 18.66
CA GLN A 131 13.69 -15.11 19.49
C GLN A 131 13.05 -15.00 20.88
N ARG A 132 13.11 -13.81 21.49
CA ARG A 132 12.47 -13.56 22.78
C ARG A 132 10.94 -13.77 22.75
N LEU A 133 10.27 -13.43 21.65
CA LEU A 133 8.85 -13.73 21.50
C LEU A 133 8.57 -15.24 21.51
N GLU A 134 9.46 -16.02 20.89
CA GLU A 134 9.34 -17.48 20.87
C GLU A 134 9.63 -18.11 22.25
N ASP A 135 10.63 -17.61 22.97
CA ASP A 135 11.08 -18.16 24.24
C ASP A 135 10.24 -17.70 25.44
N GLU A 136 9.89 -16.41 25.49
CA GLU A 136 9.26 -15.76 26.65
C GLU A 136 7.75 -15.56 26.48
N GLY A 137 7.27 -15.56 25.23
CA GLY A 137 5.89 -15.27 24.90
C GLY A 137 5.55 -13.78 24.86
N LEU A 138 4.36 -13.48 24.35
CA LEU A 138 3.92 -12.09 24.14
C LEU A 138 3.69 -11.33 25.43
N ASP A 139 3.17 -12.00 26.48
CA ASP A 139 2.80 -11.35 27.74
C ASP A 139 4.02 -10.80 28.49
N SER A 140 5.16 -11.49 28.43
CA SER A 140 6.43 -11.00 28.97
C SER A 140 6.84 -9.70 28.28
N LEU A 141 6.82 -9.68 26.96
CA LEU A 141 7.19 -8.52 26.16
C LEU A 141 6.22 -7.33 26.33
N VAL A 142 4.93 -7.60 26.50
CA VAL A 142 3.92 -6.57 26.84
C VAL A 142 4.21 -5.97 28.21
N SER A 143 4.64 -6.78 29.19
CA SER A 143 5.01 -6.30 30.52
C SER A 143 6.26 -5.43 30.49
N GLU A 144 7.26 -5.80 29.69
CA GLU A 144 8.45 -4.98 29.47
C GLU A 144 8.13 -3.65 28.79
N LEU A 145 7.27 -3.68 27.76
CA LEU A 145 6.82 -2.46 27.08
C LEU A 145 6.14 -1.48 28.05
N ARG A 146 5.40 -1.99 29.04
CA ARG A 146 4.79 -1.15 30.07
C ARG A 146 5.83 -0.37 30.86
N THR A 147 7.00 -0.96 31.08
CA THR A 147 8.11 -0.33 31.82
C THR A 147 8.88 0.67 30.95
N LEU A 148 9.17 0.29 29.70
CA LEU A 148 9.99 1.08 28.80
C LEU A 148 9.24 2.23 28.13
N ASP A 149 7.95 2.02 27.78
CA ASP A 149 7.09 3.03 27.16
C ASP A 149 5.63 2.89 27.65
N PRO A 150 5.30 3.36 28.85
CA PRO A 150 3.97 3.25 29.43
C PRO A 150 2.88 3.90 28.57
N TYR A 151 3.21 4.99 27.88
CA TYR A 151 2.26 5.70 27.03
C TYR A 151 1.87 4.88 25.79
N HIS A 152 2.87 4.31 25.11
CA HIS A 152 2.59 3.42 23.98
C HIS A 152 1.88 2.15 24.42
N TRP A 153 2.29 1.56 25.54
CA TRP A 153 1.64 0.39 26.12
C TRP A 153 0.14 0.61 26.37
N ALA A 154 -0.25 1.80 26.85
CA ALA A 154 -1.66 2.13 27.10
C ALA A 154 -2.51 2.26 25.82
N THR A 155 -1.89 2.54 24.68
CA THR A 155 -2.59 2.84 23.40
C THR A 155 -2.45 1.75 22.35
N VAL A 156 -1.41 0.91 22.43
CA VAL A 156 -1.15 -0.15 21.46
C VAL A 156 -2.11 -1.32 21.62
N ASP A 157 -2.45 -1.95 20.49
CA ASP A 157 -3.08 -3.27 20.52
C ASP A 157 -2.07 -4.31 21.02
N ARG A 158 -2.19 -4.67 22.29
CA ARG A 158 -1.28 -5.59 23.01
C ARG A 158 -1.41 -7.03 22.55
N SER A 159 -2.49 -7.39 21.85
CA SER A 159 -2.65 -8.70 21.21
C SER A 159 -1.92 -8.81 19.87
N ASN A 160 -1.33 -7.70 19.38
CA ASN A 160 -0.59 -7.66 18.13
C ASN A 160 0.92 -7.75 18.38
N PRO A 161 1.55 -8.93 18.22
CA PRO A 161 2.97 -9.13 18.52
C PRO A 161 3.87 -8.18 17.72
N ARG A 162 3.53 -7.90 16.46
CA ARG A 162 4.35 -7.03 15.59
C ARG A 162 4.45 -5.60 16.11
N ARG A 163 3.35 -5.07 16.64
CA ARG A 163 3.34 -3.71 17.20
C ARG A 163 4.10 -3.61 18.49
N VAL A 164 3.97 -4.63 19.35
CA VAL A 164 4.70 -4.74 20.62
C VAL A 164 6.19 -4.87 20.35
N LEU A 165 6.57 -5.83 19.49
CA LEU A 165 7.98 -6.05 19.10
C LEU A 165 8.61 -4.79 18.53
N HIS A 166 7.96 -4.14 17.57
CA HIS A 166 8.53 -2.95 16.92
C HIS A 166 8.78 -1.82 17.91
N ALA A 167 7.88 -1.60 18.87
CA ALA A 167 8.10 -0.61 19.92
C ALA A 167 9.29 -0.96 20.82
N LEU A 168 9.41 -2.23 21.23
CA LEU A 168 10.55 -2.71 22.01
C LEU A 168 11.86 -2.66 21.24
N GLU A 169 11.87 -3.01 19.95
CA GLU A 169 13.04 -2.90 19.07
C GLU A 169 13.59 -1.47 19.07
N VAL A 170 12.70 -0.47 18.92
CA VAL A 170 13.09 0.94 18.98
C VAL A 170 13.63 1.29 20.36
N CYS A 171 12.95 0.91 21.44
CA CYS A 171 13.41 1.19 22.79
C CYS A 171 14.81 0.58 23.08
N HIS A 172 15.00 -0.68 22.71
CA HIS A 172 16.29 -1.36 22.91
C HIS A 172 17.43 -0.81 22.04
N GLN A 173 17.12 -0.39 20.82
CA GLN A 173 18.15 0.16 19.93
C GLN A 173 18.58 1.57 20.34
N THR A 174 17.65 2.39 20.78
CA THR A 174 17.87 3.83 20.94
C THR A 174 18.02 4.27 22.40
N GLY A 175 17.59 3.45 23.35
CA GLY A 175 17.48 3.84 24.76
C GLY A 175 16.37 4.86 25.04
N SER A 176 15.52 5.16 24.03
CA SER A 176 14.43 6.14 24.12
C SER A 176 13.08 5.43 23.94
N THR A 177 12.00 6.06 24.40
CA THR A 177 10.65 5.51 24.19
C THR A 177 10.27 5.53 22.72
N TYR A 178 9.52 4.54 22.25
CA TYR A 178 8.93 4.57 20.89
C TYR A 178 8.02 5.79 20.70
N THR A 179 7.29 6.17 21.76
CA THR A 179 6.43 7.36 21.79
C THR A 179 7.19 8.64 21.44
N SER A 180 8.46 8.79 21.85
CA SER A 180 9.25 10.01 21.58
C SER A 180 9.50 10.23 20.09
N PHE A 181 9.51 9.16 19.28
CA PHE A 181 9.64 9.25 17.82
C PHE A 181 8.30 9.47 17.12
N ARG A 182 7.18 9.19 17.79
CA ARG A 182 5.84 9.33 17.21
C ARG A 182 5.31 10.75 17.39
N THR A 183 5.73 11.63 16.51
CA THR A 183 5.30 13.03 16.54
C THR A 183 3.90 13.21 15.93
N GLY A 184 3.51 12.34 15.00
CA GLY A 184 2.26 12.45 14.26
C GLY A 184 2.13 13.71 13.40
N LYS A 185 3.24 14.42 13.20
CA LYS A 185 3.25 15.68 12.44
C LYS A 185 3.37 15.36 10.95
N LYS A 186 2.48 15.96 10.16
CA LYS A 186 2.61 15.92 8.70
C LYS A 186 3.82 16.74 8.27
N LYS A 187 4.69 16.13 7.44
CA LYS A 187 5.82 16.83 6.82
C LYS A 187 5.29 17.67 5.65
N GLN A 188 5.67 18.93 5.57
CA GLN A 188 5.36 19.73 4.39
C GLN A 188 6.11 19.20 3.17
N ARG A 189 5.42 19.12 2.04
CA ARG A 189 5.99 18.69 0.78
C ARG A 189 6.31 19.89 -0.12
N PRO A 190 7.42 19.87 -0.87
CA PRO A 190 7.78 20.97 -1.78
C PRO A 190 7.00 20.92 -3.10
N PHE A 191 5.86 20.23 -3.16
CA PHE A 191 5.01 20.07 -4.34
C PHE A 191 3.52 20.07 -3.96
N GLY A 192 2.66 20.37 -4.93
CA GLY A 192 1.22 20.22 -4.79
C GLY A 192 0.80 18.76 -4.78
N ILE A 193 -0.30 18.43 -4.13
CA ILE A 193 -0.85 17.08 -4.09
C ILE A 193 -2.33 17.12 -4.48
N VAL A 194 -2.70 16.39 -5.52
CA VAL A 194 -4.09 16.15 -5.94
C VAL A 194 -4.41 14.69 -5.64
N LYS A 195 -5.42 14.44 -4.80
CA LYS A 195 -5.78 13.08 -4.37
C LYS A 195 -7.09 12.63 -4.99
N ILE A 196 -7.04 11.52 -5.71
CA ILE A 196 -8.15 10.89 -6.41
C ILE A 196 -8.39 9.50 -5.81
N GLY A 197 -9.57 9.33 -5.23
CA GLY A 197 -10.04 8.04 -4.76
C GLY A 197 -10.95 7.39 -5.79
N LEU A 198 -10.74 6.12 -6.09
CA LEU A 198 -11.61 5.37 -6.99
C LEU A 198 -12.53 4.44 -6.22
N THR A 199 -13.80 4.42 -6.59
CA THR A 199 -14.80 3.49 -6.05
C THR A 199 -15.76 3.02 -7.13
N ARG A 200 -16.24 1.78 -6.99
CA ARG A 200 -17.36 1.21 -7.74
C ARG A 200 -18.59 1.03 -6.86
N ASP A 201 -18.52 1.56 -5.65
CA ASP A 201 -19.62 1.47 -4.72
C ASP A 201 -20.81 2.31 -5.19
N THR A 202 -21.98 1.75 -5.10
CA THR A 202 -23.25 2.44 -5.32
C THR A 202 -24.08 2.44 -4.03
N VAL A 203 -25.06 3.34 -3.95
CA VAL A 203 -25.98 3.34 -2.81
C VAL A 203 -27.00 2.22 -2.98
N ALA A 204 -26.92 1.19 -2.12
CA ALA A 204 -27.88 0.09 -2.13
C ALA A 204 -29.22 0.51 -1.54
N LYS A 205 -29.20 1.17 -0.38
CA LYS A 205 -30.41 1.65 0.32
C LYS A 205 -30.05 2.63 1.43
N ILE A 206 -31.06 3.36 1.87
CA ILE A 206 -30.98 4.18 3.09
C ILE A 206 -31.88 3.53 4.16
N ARG A 207 -31.31 3.22 5.32
CA ARG A 207 -32.04 2.63 6.44
C ARG A 207 -31.79 3.44 7.70
N ARG A 208 -32.83 3.96 8.32
CA ARG A 208 -32.74 4.81 9.55
C ARG A 208 -31.74 5.96 9.42
N GLY A 209 -31.69 6.62 8.24
CA GLY A 209 -30.75 7.71 7.96
C GLY A 209 -29.32 7.28 7.63
N GLN A 210 -29.00 5.97 7.68
CA GLN A 210 -27.69 5.44 7.31
C GLN A 210 -27.69 4.99 5.85
N VAL A 211 -26.68 5.42 5.09
CA VAL A 211 -26.42 5.00 3.72
C VAL A 211 -25.71 3.63 3.76
N ILE A 212 -26.34 2.64 3.13
CA ILE A 212 -25.77 1.32 2.95
C ILE A 212 -25.24 1.25 1.53
N MET A 213 -23.93 1.00 1.39
CA MET A 213 -23.27 0.89 0.10
C MET A 213 -23.38 -0.52 -0.46
N ASP A 214 -23.53 -0.62 -1.78
CA ASP A 214 -23.42 -1.87 -2.52
C ASP A 214 -21.99 -2.03 -3.05
N HIS A 215 -21.34 -3.11 -2.68
CA HIS A 215 -19.99 -3.47 -3.09
C HIS A 215 -19.98 -4.62 -4.12
N THR A 216 -21.12 -5.06 -4.60
CA THR A 216 -21.26 -6.27 -5.44
C THR A 216 -20.35 -6.20 -6.67
N ALA A 217 -20.41 -5.09 -7.41
CA ALA A 217 -19.59 -4.91 -8.62
C ALA A 217 -18.08 -5.00 -8.33
N LEU A 218 -17.63 -4.48 -7.19
CA LEU A 218 -16.23 -4.59 -6.77
C LEU A 218 -15.88 -6.03 -6.39
N TYR A 219 -16.76 -6.72 -5.66
CA TYR A 219 -16.50 -8.09 -5.20
C TYR A 219 -16.47 -9.10 -6.33
N ASP A 220 -17.35 -8.96 -7.32
CA ASP A 220 -17.35 -9.81 -8.51
C ASP A 220 -16.04 -9.66 -9.30
N ARG A 221 -15.55 -8.44 -9.46
CA ARG A 221 -14.25 -8.17 -10.10
C ARG A 221 -13.08 -8.77 -9.31
N ILE A 222 -13.10 -8.67 -7.98
CA ILE A 222 -12.09 -9.28 -7.12
C ILE A 222 -12.10 -10.80 -7.28
N ASN A 223 -13.28 -11.41 -7.25
CA ASN A 223 -13.44 -12.86 -7.38
C ASN A 223 -12.96 -13.36 -8.75
N ALA A 224 -13.38 -12.70 -9.83
CA ALA A 224 -12.98 -13.03 -11.19
C ALA A 224 -11.44 -12.89 -11.36
N ARG A 225 -10.85 -11.82 -10.81
CA ARG A 225 -9.42 -11.59 -10.87
C ARG A 225 -8.62 -12.70 -10.18
N VAL A 226 -9.08 -13.22 -9.04
CA VAL A 226 -8.42 -14.34 -8.36
C VAL A 226 -8.42 -15.59 -9.25
N LEU A 227 -9.51 -15.87 -9.95
CA LEU A 227 -9.57 -17.00 -10.89
C LEU A 227 -8.60 -16.79 -12.06
N GLN A 228 -8.55 -15.59 -12.63
CA GLN A 228 -7.57 -15.24 -13.67
C GLN A 228 -6.11 -15.41 -13.20
N MET A 229 -5.80 -15.03 -11.95
CA MET A 229 -4.46 -15.26 -11.39
C MET A 229 -4.12 -16.74 -11.31
N VAL A 230 -5.07 -17.59 -10.93
CA VAL A 230 -4.88 -19.05 -10.89
C VAL A 230 -4.62 -19.59 -12.30
N GLU A 231 -5.41 -19.16 -13.30
CA GLU A 231 -5.21 -19.51 -14.72
C GLU A 231 -3.85 -19.03 -15.26
N GLN A 232 -3.36 -17.89 -14.78
CA GLN A 232 -2.05 -17.34 -15.15
C GLN A 232 -0.87 -18.03 -14.46
N GLY A 233 -1.10 -18.98 -13.54
CA GLY A 233 -0.03 -19.75 -12.88
C GLY A 233 0.27 -19.30 -11.45
N LEU A 234 -0.65 -18.64 -10.73
CA LEU A 234 -0.45 -18.24 -9.34
C LEU A 234 0.00 -19.38 -8.43
N VAL A 235 -0.48 -20.61 -8.67
CA VAL A 235 -0.12 -21.78 -7.86
C VAL A 235 1.36 -22.12 -8.05
N ASP A 236 1.85 -22.07 -9.28
CA ASP A 236 3.26 -22.35 -9.61
C ASP A 236 4.18 -21.24 -9.12
N GLU A 237 3.74 -19.97 -9.26
CA GLU A 237 4.44 -18.81 -8.69
C GLU A 237 4.58 -18.96 -7.16
N ALA A 238 3.50 -19.29 -6.46
CA ALA A 238 3.54 -19.50 -5.02
C ALA A 238 4.45 -20.70 -4.63
N ARG A 239 4.49 -21.74 -5.46
CA ARG A 239 5.37 -22.89 -5.24
C ARG A 239 6.84 -22.52 -5.41
N SER A 240 7.18 -21.69 -6.38
CA SER A 240 8.55 -21.24 -6.64
C SER A 240 9.14 -20.44 -5.48
N VAL A 241 8.31 -19.67 -4.77
CA VAL A 241 8.74 -18.85 -3.63
C VAL A 241 8.52 -19.54 -2.26
N LEU A 242 8.05 -20.78 -2.25
CA LEU A 242 7.82 -21.55 -1.02
C LEU A 242 9.07 -21.64 -0.09
N PRO A 243 10.30 -21.76 -0.60
CA PRO A 243 11.50 -21.73 0.26
C PRO A 243 11.65 -20.45 1.07
N TYR A 244 11.07 -19.33 0.61
CA TYR A 244 11.11 -18.01 1.23
C TYR A 244 9.87 -17.70 2.05
N ARG A 245 9.04 -18.71 2.38
CA ARG A 245 7.72 -18.52 3.03
C ARG A 245 7.73 -17.74 4.36
N SER A 246 8.87 -17.67 5.03
CA SER A 246 9.06 -16.89 6.26
C SER A 246 9.30 -15.40 6.00
N GLU A 247 9.59 -15.02 4.75
CA GLU A 247 9.87 -13.64 4.39
C GLU A 247 8.63 -12.77 4.49
N LYS A 248 8.83 -11.54 4.97
CA LYS A 248 7.74 -10.57 5.17
C LYS A 248 7.00 -10.22 3.87
N ALA A 249 7.69 -10.27 2.74
CA ALA A 249 7.11 -10.07 1.42
C ALA A 249 5.95 -11.03 1.14
N LEU A 250 6.09 -12.29 1.59
CA LEU A 250 5.15 -13.39 1.36
C LEU A 250 4.06 -13.51 2.43
N ASP A 251 4.12 -12.69 3.49
CA ASP A 251 3.00 -12.54 4.44
C ASP A 251 1.88 -11.70 3.82
N THR A 252 1.34 -12.17 2.72
CA THR A 252 0.32 -11.48 1.93
C THR A 252 -0.73 -12.46 1.39
N ILE A 253 -1.87 -11.92 0.97
CA ILE A 253 -2.98 -12.70 0.40
C ILE A 253 -2.52 -13.37 -0.90
N GLY A 254 -2.96 -14.58 -1.10
CA GLY A 254 -2.56 -15.44 -2.20
C GLY A 254 -1.54 -16.50 -1.75
N TYR A 255 -0.43 -16.06 -1.18
CA TYR A 255 0.67 -16.96 -0.81
C TYR A 255 0.40 -17.70 0.49
N LYS A 256 -0.10 -17.03 1.53
CA LYS A 256 -0.43 -17.67 2.83
C LYS A 256 -1.44 -18.79 2.67
N GLU A 257 -2.45 -18.56 1.87
CA GLU A 257 -3.52 -19.54 1.60
C GLU A 257 -2.96 -20.73 0.81
N LEU A 258 -2.14 -20.47 -0.23
CA LEU A 258 -1.51 -21.52 -1.03
C LEU A 258 -0.43 -22.28 -0.25
N PHE A 259 0.32 -21.65 0.65
CA PHE A 259 1.24 -22.36 1.54
C PHE A 259 0.52 -23.35 2.45
N ARG A 260 -0.69 -23.01 2.94
CA ARG A 260 -1.52 -23.95 3.70
C ARG A 260 -1.98 -25.12 2.85
N TYR A 261 -2.29 -24.87 1.58
CA TYR A 261 -2.59 -25.94 0.63
C TYR A 261 -1.38 -26.84 0.41
N PHE A 262 -0.18 -26.30 0.23
CA PHE A 262 1.05 -27.09 0.08
C PHE A 262 1.40 -27.89 1.32
N ASP A 263 1.03 -27.40 2.50
CA ASP A 263 1.15 -28.13 3.78
C ASP A 263 0.07 -29.21 3.97
N GLY A 264 -0.85 -29.41 3.02
CA GLY A 264 -1.97 -30.37 3.15
C GLY A 264 -3.05 -29.97 4.15
N LYS A 265 -3.07 -28.71 4.62
CA LYS A 265 -4.02 -28.20 5.63
C LYS A 265 -5.37 -27.77 5.05
N THR A 266 -5.45 -27.64 3.74
CA THR A 266 -6.66 -27.23 3.02
C THR A 266 -6.59 -27.74 1.58
N THR A 267 -7.73 -27.77 0.89
CA THR A 267 -7.78 -28.08 -0.55
C THR A 267 -7.46 -26.83 -1.38
N LEU A 268 -7.12 -27.00 -2.66
CA LEU A 268 -6.88 -25.88 -3.57
C LEU A 268 -8.13 -25.00 -3.70
N ASP A 269 -9.31 -25.62 -3.85
CA ASP A 269 -10.56 -24.88 -3.98
C ASP A 269 -10.89 -24.04 -2.74
N GLU A 270 -10.57 -24.54 -1.55
CA GLU A 270 -10.73 -23.79 -0.31
C GLU A 270 -9.70 -22.65 -0.23
N ALA A 271 -8.46 -22.89 -0.63
CA ALA A 271 -7.45 -21.83 -0.67
C ALA A 271 -7.88 -20.70 -1.62
N ILE A 272 -8.40 -21.01 -2.81
CA ILE A 272 -8.93 -20.03 -3.76
C ILE A 272 -10.10 -19.23 -3.15
N ARG A 273 -11.08 -19.91 -2.55
CA ARG A 273 -12.20 -19.23 -1.88
C ARG A 273 -11.71 -18.32 -0.75
N GLN A 274 -10.69 -18.75 0.00
CA GLN A 274 -10.12 -17.94 1.07
C GLN A 274 -9.37 -16.72 0.53
N ILE A 275 -8.63 -16.86 -0.57
CA ILE A 275 -7.97 -15.74 -1.28
C ILE A 275 -9.02 -14.71 -1.71
N GLN A 276 -10.12 -15.14 -2.32
CA GLN A 276 -11.23 -14.26 -2.72
C GLN A 276 -11.81 -13.52 -1.50
N SER A 277 -12.08 -14.23 -0.42
CA SER A 277 -12.64 -13.66 0.82
C SER A 277 -11.70 -12.63 1.44
N ASN A 278 -10.43 -12.99 1.60
CA ASN A 278 -9.41 -12.11 2.19
C ASN A 278 -9.14 -10.88 1.31
N SER A 279 -9.21 -11.03 -0.02
CA SER A 279 -9.07 -9.91 -0.97
C SER A 279 -10.24 -8.92 -0.85
N ARG A 280 -11.48 -9.41 -0.67
CA ARG A 280 -12.64 -8.53 -0.41
C ARG A 280 -12.52 -7.82 0.94
N GLU A 281 -12.03 -8.51 1.98
CA GLU A 281 -11.79 -7.89 3.28
C GLU A 281 -10.71 -6.81 3.20
N TYR A 282 -9.62 -7.09 2.48
CA TYR A 282 -8.56 -6.11 2.25
C TYR A 282 -9.06 -4.88 1.49
N ALA A 283 -9.87 -5.07 0.46
CA ALA A 283 -10.50 -3.97 -0.28
C ALA A 283 -11.36 -3.07 0.63
N ARG A 284 -12.13 -3.66 1.57
CA ARG A 284 -12.88 -2.88 2.58
C ARG A 284 -11.96 -2.10 3.51
N LYS A 285 -10.85 -2.69 3.96
CA LYS A 285 -9.85 -2.01 4.79
C LYS A 285 -9.23 -0.81 4.06
N GLN A 286 -8.91 -0.98 2.76
CA GLN A 286 -8.40 0.11 1.92
C GLN A 286 -9.44 1.24 1.80
N LEU A 287 -10.70 0.93 1.46
CA LEU A 287 -11.77 1.93 1.38
C LEU A 287 -11.97 2.68 2.70
N THR A 288 -12.00 1.94 3.82
CA THR A 288 -12.15 2.56 5.15
C THR A 288 -10.99 3.48 5.48
N TRP A 289 -9.79 3.15 5.05
CA TRP A 289 -8.62 4.00 5.27
C TRP A 289 -8.68 5.26 4.42
N PHE A 290 -8.84 5.11 3.11
CA PHE A 290 -8.83 6.23 2.18
C PHE A 290 -10.00 7.19 2.39
N LYS A 291 -11.17 6.72 2.83
CA LYS A 291 -12.34 7.57 3.16
C LYS A 291 -12.12 8.48 4.37
N LYS A 292 -11.06 8.28 5.17
CA LYS A 292 -10.68 9.19 6.25
C LYS A 292 -9.98 10.46 5.75
N ASP A 293 -9.40 10.41 4.58
CA ASP A 293 -8.72 11.55 3.97
C ASP A 293 -9.75 12.49 3.37
N LYS A 294 -9.88 13.69 3.98
CA LYS A 294 -10.86 14.72 3.57
C LYS A 294 -10.46 15.44 2.29
N ASP A 295 -9.18 15.37 1.92
CA ASP A 295 -8.63 16.01 0.73
C ASP A 295 -8.82 15.12 -0.52
N MET A 296 -9.44 13.95 -0.37
CA MET A 296 -9.63 12.99 -1.46
C MET A 296 -10.95 13.23 -2.19
N THR A 297 -10.87 13.44 -3.50
CA THR A 297 -12.04 13.52 -4.38
C THR A 297 -12.30 12.14 -5.00
N TRP A 298 -13.55 11.67 -4.88
CA TRP A 298 -13.93 10.32 -5.27
C TRP A 298 -14.59 10.28 -6.64
N PHE A 299 -14.16 9.33 -7.47
CA PHE A 299 -14.69 9.10 -8.82
C PHE A 299 -14.97 7.62 -9.07
N HIS A 300 -15.85 7.35 -10.04
CA HIS A 300 -15.91 6.03 -10.66
C HIS A 300 -14.77 5.91 -11.68
N PRO A 301 -14.11 4.75 -11.81
CA PRO A 301 -12.96 4.60 -12.73
C PRO A 301 -13.28 4.84 -14.20
N ASP A 302 -14.55 4.77 -14.60
CA ASP A 302 -14.99 5.01 -15.97
C ASP A 302 -15.24 6.52 -16.26
N GLN A 303 -14.98 7.41 -15.30
CA GLN A 303 -15.13 8.88 -15.43
C GLN A 303 -13.80 9.57 -15.81
N THR A 304 -13.07 9.02 -16.75
CA THR A 304 -11.71 9.48 -17.11
C THR A 304 -11.68 10.98 -17.43
N ASP A 305 -12.62 11.48 -18.24
CA ASP A 305 -12.65 12.91 -18.64
C ASP A 305 -12.83 13.82 -17.42
N LYS A 306 -13.75 13.48 -16.51
CA LYS A 306 -13.98 14.25 -15.28
C LYS A 306 -12.77 14.21 -14.33
N ILE A 307 -12.03 13.13 -14.35
CA ILE A 307 -10.81 13.01 -13.56
C ILE A 307 -9.73 13.93 -14.15
N ILE A 308 -9.57 13.95 -15.46
CA ILE A 308 -8.63 14.86 -16.14
C ILE A 308 -9.02 16.32 -15.89
N GLU A 309 -10.29 16.70 -16.07
CA GLU A 309 -10.79 18.05 -15.75
C GLU A 309 -10.50 18.43 -14.28
N HIS A 310 -10.72 17.51 -13.35
CA HIS A 310 -10.40 17.73 -11.93
C HIS A 310 -8.89 17.93 -11.70
N ILE A 311 -8.03 17.16 -12.35
CA ILE A 311 -6.58 17.35 -12.26
C ILE A 311 -6.21 18.72 -12.79
N GLU A 312 -6.65 19.08 -13.98
CA GLU A 312 -6.33 20.36 -14.63
C GLU A 312 -6.76 21.56 -13.80
N SER A 313 -8.00 21.55 -13.27
CA SER A 313 -8.50 22.64 -12.44
C SER A 313 -7.65 22.85 -11.16
N ASN A 314 -7.11 21.77 -10.58
CA ASN A 314 -6.24 21.87 -9.41
C ASN A 314 -4.79 22.25 -9.76
N LEU A 315 -4.32 21.98 -10.97
CA LEU A 315 -3.02 22.47 -11.44
C LEU A 315 -3.01 23.98 -11.58
N TYR A 316 -4.07 24.57 -12.16
CA TYR A 316 -4.21 26.02 -12.33
C TYR A 316 -4.37 26.79 -11.02
N THR A 317 -5.12 26.23 -10.05
CA THR A 317 -5.35 26.90 -8.77
C THR A 317 -4.08 27.04 -7.94
N ASN A 318 -3.17 26.07 -8.03
CA ASN A 318 -1.88 26.09 -7.34
C ASN A 318 -0.92 27.18 -7.90
N ASP A 319 -1.08 27.61 -9.14
CA ASP A 319 -0.28 28.69 -9.73
C ASP A 319 -0.77 30.09 -9.28
N LEU A 320 -2.08 30.26 -9.09
CA LEU A 320 -2.68 31.55 -8.70
C LEU A 320 -2.50 31.91 -7.21
N THR A 321 -2.35 30.92 -6.34
CA THR A 321 -2.14 31.16 -4.89
C THR A 321 -0.68 31.42 -4.52
N ARG A 322 0.22 31.46 -5.50
CA ARG A 322 1.69 31.63 -5.33
C ARG A 322 2.22 32.95 -5.93
N GLN A 323 1.33 33.81 -6.46
CA GLN A 323 1.62 35.21 -6.77
C GLN A 323 1.22 36.12 -5.62
#